data_bf0f42e0b18c0e85a13a32de04ff99d1
#
_entry.id   bf0f42e0b18c0e85a13a32de04ff99d1
#
_cell.length_a   1.000
_cell.length_b   1.000
_cell.length_c   1.000
_cell.angle_alpha   90.00
_cell.angle_beta   90.00
_cell.angle_gamma   90.00
#
_symmetry.space_group_name_H-M   'P 1'
#
loop_
_entity.id
_entity.type
_entity.pdbx_description
1 polymer ?
#
loop_
_entity_poly.entity_id
_entity_poly.type
_entity_poly.pdbx_seq_one_letter_code
_entity_poly.pdbx_strand_id
1 'polypeptide(L)'
;MSRSAAGSIAPDASDSSYAGAQEALVRGVIAAHQVKVRRGYRQLGIGFNWAYRTDPNREANFWGYLRDNGGGAFRRAVDWVGLDAYPGTIFPPTEPPGQEGVGLVAAMSQLRECFMPIAGLGSGVPIHIEENGWPTGPGRSESEQEAALRSMVSAASTYRGNYNVTEYRWFDLRDHNSSGPNFQQHYGLLRDDYSEKPAFGAYRELVRTLGREAGRVAEPR
;
A
#
# COMPACT_ATOMS: atom_id res chain seq x y z
N MET A 1 -18.50 12.15 -27.63
CA MET A 1 -17.20 11.83 -27.05
C MET A 1 -17.30 12.06 -25.54
N SER A 2 -17.66 11.03 -24.81
CA SER A 2 -17.81 11.06 -23.34
C SER A 2 -16.42 10.98 -22.74
N ARG A 3 -15.97 12.05 -22.06
CA ARG A 3 -14.81 11.98 -21.17
C ARG A 3 -15.20 11.13 -19.96
N SER A 4 -14.69 9.92 -19.91
CA SER A 4 -14.67 9.13 -18.68
C SER A 4 -13.99 9.97 -17.62
N ALA A 5 -14.72 10.32 -16.57
CA ALA A 5 -14.13 10.92 -15.39
C ALA A 5 -13.30 9.83 -14.71
N ALA A 6 -12.02 9.75 -15.05
CA ALA A 6 -11.05 9.05 -14.23
C ALA A 6 -11.12 9.72 -12.85
N GLY A 7 -11.53 8.96 -11.82
CA GLY A 7 -11.59 9.46 -10.46
C GLY A 7 -10.22 10.05 -10.09
N SER A 8 -10.23 11.29 -9.68
CA SER A 8 -9.03 11.99 -9.24
C SER A 8 -8.54 11.32 -7.96
N ILE A 9 -7.51 10.48 -8.08
CA ILE A 9 -6.74 10.05 -6.91
C ILE A 9 -6.07 11.31 -6.36
N ALA A 10 -6.19 11.51 -5.07
CA ALA A 10 -5.51 12.61 -4.42
C ALA A 10 -4.02 12.56 -4.76
N PRO A 11 -3.42 13.65 -5.24
CA PRO A 11 -2.02 13.65 -5.63
C PRO A 11 -1.14 13.43 -4.39
N ASP A 12 -0.23 12.52 -4.49
CA ASP A 12 0.80 12.26 -3.47
C ASP A 12 2.15 12.88 -3.86
N ALA A 13 3.17 12.65 -3.05
CA ALA A 13 4.51 13.18 -3.30
C ALA A 13 5.15 12.62 -4.59
N SER A 14 4.67 11.50 -5.14
CA SER A 14 5.10 10.96 -6.43
C SER A 14 4.46 11.69 -7.60
N ASP A 15 3.38 12.47 -7.37
CA ASP A 15 2.76 13.30 -8.38
C ASP A 15 3.53 14.61 -8.57
N SER A 16 4.32 14.68 -9.65
CA SER A 16 5.09 15.87 -10.01
C SER A 16 4.23 17.11 -10.32
N SER A 17 2.90 16.98 -10.34
CA SER A 17 2.00 18.13 -10.54
C SER A 17 1.94 19.08 -9.33
N TYR A 18 2.42 18.63 -8.14
CA TYR A 18 2.50 19.46 -6.95
C TYR A 18 3.93 19.96 -6.73
N ALA A 19 4.15 21.23 -7.05
CA ALA A 19 5.42 21.87 -6.76
C ALA A 19 5.75 21.77 -5.26
N GLY A 20 6.95 21.27 -4.94
CA GLY A 20 7.42 21.15 -3.56
C GLY A 20 6.97 19.92 -2.78
N ALA A 21 6.07 19.05 -3.33
CA ALA A 21 5.63 17.87 -2.61
C ALA A 21 6.78 16.90 -2.30
N GLN A 22 7.66 16.64 -3.26
CA GLN A 22 8.83 15.78 -3.08
C GLN A 22 9.83 16.39 -2.10
N GLU A 23 10.05 17.71 -2.14
CA GLU A 23 10.89 18.41 -1.17
C GLU A 23 10.30 18.34 0.23
N ALA A 24 8.99 18.55 0.38
CA ALA A 24 8.30 18.45 1.65
C ALA A 24 8.41 17.04 2.24
N LEU A 25 8.29 15.99 1.42
CA LEU A 25 8.48 14.60 1.85
C LEU A 25 9.89 14.38 2.39
N VAL A 26 10.91 14.72 1.61
CA VAL A 26 12.32 14.54 2.02
C VAL A 26 12.62 15.28 3.32
N ARG A 27 12.26 16.56 3.40
CA ARG A 27 12.49 17.39 4.60
C ARG A 27 11.69 16.90 5.79
N GLY A 28 10.43 16.49 5.57
CA GLY A 28 9.54 15.97 6.62
C GLY A 28 10.07 14.71 7.26
N VAL A 29 10.48 13.73 6.45
CA VAL A 29 11.06 12.46 6.92
C VAL A 29 12.35 12.72 7.73
N ILE A 30 13.24 13.54 7.21
CA ILE A 30 14.50 13.90 7.91
C ILE A 30 14.20 14.62 9.24
N ALA A 31 13.28 15.58 9.24
CA ALA A 31 12.90 16.34 10.44
C ALA A 31 12.25 15.44 11.49
N ALA A 32 11.34 14.54 11.08
CA ALA A 32 10.71 13.58 11.98
C ALA A 32 11.75 12.67 12.64
N HIS A 33 12.70 12.15 11.86
CA HIS A 33 13.80 11.34 12.41
C HIS A 33 14.66 12.13 13.41
N GLN A 34 15.00 13.38 13.12
CA GLN A 34 15.75 14.23 14.05
C GLN A 34 14.98 14.44 15.37
N VAL A 35 13.65 14.62 15.31
CA VAL A 35 12.82 14.73 16.52
C VAL A 35 12.80 13.41 17.28
N LYS A 36 12.60 12.27 16.59
CA LYS A 36 12.66 10.92 17.14
C LYS A 36 13.94 10.72 17.97
N VAL A 37 15.09 11.03 17.38
CA VAL A 37 16.42 10.89 18.04
C VAL A 37 16.55 11.83 19.23
N ARG A 38 16.24 13.13 19.07
CA ARG A 38 16.36 14.12 20.16
C ARG A 38 15.47 13.81 21.35
N ARG A 39 14.28 13.23 21.11
CA ARG A 39 13.28 12.91 22.15
C ARG A 39 13.43 11.50 22.71
N GLY A 40 14.30 10.68 22.15
CA GLY A 40 14.50 9.30 22.58
C GLY A 40 13.32 8.36 22.24
N TYR A 41 12.54 8.65 21.20
CA TYR A 41 11.37 7.84 20.78
C TYR A 41 11.83 6.59 20.02
N ARG A 42 12.46 5.66 20.72
CA ARG A 42 13.09 4.46 20.11
C ARG A 42 12.11 3.54 19.40
N GLN A 43 10.85 3.50 19.85
CA GLN A 43 9.80 2.63 19.29
C GLN A 43 9.08 3.24 18.08
N LEU A 44 9.33 4.52 17.76
CA LEU A 44 8.67 5.19 16.65
C LEU A 44 9.38 4.86 15.34
N GLY A 45 8.70 4.18 14.40
CA GLY A 45 9.13 4.02 13.02
C GLY A 45 8.78 5.24 12.17
N ILE A 46 9.70 5.70 11.33
CA ILE A 46 9.47 6.78 10.36
C ILE A 46 9.48 6.18 8.96
N GLY A 47 8.42 6.40 8.21
CA GLY A 47 8.30 5.94 6.84
C GLY A 47 7.46 6.90 6.00
N PHE A 48 7.15 6.49 4.79
CA PHE A 48 6.28 7.22 3.88
C PHE A 48 5.56 6.25 2.96
N ASN A 49 4.35 6.63 2.52
CA ASN A 49 3.58 5.85 1.55
C ASN A 49 3.98 6.22 0.12
N TRP A 50 3.96 5.21 -0.73
CA TRP A 50 4.12 5.34 -2.16
C TRP A 50 3.00 4.58 -2.88
N ALA A 51 2.23 5.31 -3.68
CA ALA A 51 1.17 4.72 -4.50
C ALA A 51 1.77 4.10 -5.77
N TYR A 52 1.55 2.79 -5.93
CA TYR A 52 2.00 2.07 -7.13
C TYR A 52 1.31 2.60 -8.38
N ARG A 53 2.10 2.87 -9.42
CA ARG A 53 1.64 3.35 -10.72
C ARG A 53 2.31 2.56 -11.84
N THR A 54 1.71 2.60 -13.02
CA THR A 54 2.20 1.86 -14.19
C THR A 54 3.13 2.65 -15.10
N ASP A 55 3.53 3.87 -14.72
CA ASP A 55 4.51 4.66 -15.47
C ASP A 55 5.92 4.55 -14.87
N PRO A 56 6.76 3.64 -15.37
CA PRO A 56 8.08 3.39 -14.79
C PRO A 56 9.03 4.60 -14.89
N ASN A 57 8.88 5.46 -15.88
CA ASN A 57 9.74 6.64 -16.02
C ASN A 57 9.43 7.69 -14.95
N ARG A 58 8.15 7.93 -14.71
CA ARG A 58 7.69 8.84 -13.66
C ARG A 58 8.12 8.36 -12.28
N GLU A 59 7.96 7.08 -12.02
CA GLU A 59 8.38 6.46 -10.77
C GLU A 59 9.91 6.55 -10.59
N ALA A 60 10.69 6.25 -11.61
CA ALA A 60 12.15 6.37 -11.55
C ALA A 60 12.59 7.80 -11.23
N ASN A 61 11.90 8.82 -11.76
CA ASN A 61 12.18 10.22 -11.47
C ASN A 61 11.88 10.56 -10.00
N PHE A 62 10.76 10.09 -9.45
CA PHE A 62 10.43 10.28 -8.04
C PHE A 62 11.51 9.68 -7.12
N TRP A 63 11.86 8.41 -7.32
CA TRP A 63 12.87 7.73 -6.51
C TRP A 63 14.27 8.32 -6.70
N GLY A 64 14.59 8.77 -7.92
CA GLY A 64 15.80 9.54 -8.21
C GLY A 64 15.87 10.86 -7.44
N TYR A 65 14.75 11.57 -7.35
CA TYR A 65 14.65 12.80 -6.56
C TYR A 65 14.97 12.55 -5.06
N LEU A 66 14.41 11.45 -4.49
CA LEU A 66 14.70 11.07 -3.09
C LEU A 66 16.19 10.79 -2.86
N ARG A 67 16.86 10.14 -3.82
CA ARG A 67 18.32 9.91 -3.79
C ARG A 67 19.09 11.21 -3.79
N ASP A 68 18.79 12.09 -4.75
CA ASP A 68 19.61 13.26 -5.07
C ASP A 68 19.41 14.39 -4.04
N ASN A 69 18.21 14.52 -3.51
CA ASN A 69 17.86 15.60 -2.56
C ASN A 69 17.84 15.14 -1.10
N GLY A 70 17.64 13.85 -0.84
CA GLY A 70 17.60 13.29 0.51
C GLY A 70 18.94 12.72 0.96
N GLY A 71 19.67 12.11 0.05
CA GLY A 71 21.00 11.56 0.29
C GLY A 71 21.08 10.61 1.49
N GLY A 72 22.20 10.62 2.17
CA GLY A 72 22.43 9.76 3.34
C GLY A 72 21.53 10.09 4.54
N ALA A 73 21.10 11.35 4.69
CA ALA A 73 20.24 11.74 5.79
C ALA A 73 18.84 11.12 5.66
N PHE A 74 18.27 11.16 4.47
CA PHE A 74 16.98 10.54 4.16
C PHE A 74 17.04 9.01 4.32
N ARG A 75 18.07 8.36 3.74
CA ARG A 75 18.22 6.90 3.86
C ARG A 75 18.30 6.41 5.31
N ARG A 76 18.97 7.16 6.20
CA ARG A 76 19.02 6.81 7.63
C ARG A 76 17.74 7.13 8.38
N ALA A 77 16.91 8.01 7.84
CA ALA A 77 15.65 8.42 8.46
C ALA A 77 14.48 7.49 8.14
N VAL A 78 14.57 6.73 7.03
CA VAL A 78 13.50 5.83 6.59
C VAL A 78 13.64 4.49 7.30
N ASP A 79 12.67 4.18 8.16
CA ASP A 79 12.57 2.89 8.84
C ASP A 79 11.71 1.88 8.04
N TRP A 80 10.77 2.35 7.21
CA TRP A 80 9.91 1.52 6.34
C TRP A 80 9.41 2.33 5.13
N VAL A 81 8.95 1.61 4.09
CA VAL A 81 8.28 2.19 2.91
C VAL A 81 6.88 1.60 2.81
N GLY A 82 5.87 2.45 2.72
CA GLY A 82 4.48 2.05 2.48
C GLY A 82 4.22 1.79 0.99
N LEU A 83 3.46 0.75 0.71
CA LEU A 83 2.94 0.42 -0.61
C LEU A 83 1.42 0.58 -0.60
N ASP A 84 0.92 1.47 -1.45
CA ASP A 84 -0.50 1.62 -1.74
C ASP A 84 -0.75 1.04 -3.14
N ALA A 85 -1.44 -0.11 -3.22
CA ALA A 85 -1.66 -0.84 -4.46
C ALA A 85 -3.08 -1.38 -4.53
N TYR A 86 -3.74 -1.16 -5.68
CA TYR A 86 -5.14 -1.51 -5.89
C TYR A 86 -5.32 -2.32 -7.20
N PRO A 87 -4.79 -3.55 -7.27
CA PRO A 87 -4.90 -4.39 -8.47
C PRO A 87 -6.34 -4.62 -8.90
N GLY A 88 -6.59 -4.50 -10.20
CA GLY A 88 -7.91 -4.68 -10.79
C GLY A 88 -8.88 -3.50 -10.58
N THR A 89 -8.42 -2.39 -9.97
CA THR A 89 -9.27 -1.21 -9.74
C THR A 89 -8.61 0.11 -10.14
N ILE A 90 -7.46 0.42 -9.55
CA ILE A 90 -6.76 1.68 -9.83
C ILE A 90 -5.39 1.40 -10.45
N PHE A 91 -4.52 0.67 -9.74
CA PHE A 91 -3.19 0.32 -10.23
C PHE A 91 -2.77 -1.08 -9.73
N PRO A 92 -2.43 -1.99 -10.64
CA PRO A 92 -2.71 -1.94 -12.08
C PRO A 92 -4.21 -2.00 -12.36
N PRO A 93 -4.75 -1.15 -13.27
CA PRO A 93 -6.20 -1.06 -13.52
C PRO A 93 -6.76 -2.23 -14.31
N THR A 94 -5.92 -2.98 -15.00
CA THR A 94 -6.28 -3.98 -16.01
C THR A 94 -6.04 -5.42 -15.56
N GLU A 95 -5.79 -5.64 -14.27
CA GLU A 95 -5.70 -7.02 -13.77
C GLU A 95 -7.03 -7.75 -14.01
N PRO A 96 -7.01 -8.90 -14.67
CA PRO A 96 -8.22 -9.70 -14.87
C PRO A 96 -8.81 -10.11 -13.50
N PRO A 97 -10.14 -10.28 -13.40
CA PRO A 97 -10.75 -10.82 -12.20
C PRO A 97 -10.10 -12.14 -11.76
N GLY A 98 -9.76 -12.25 -10.49
CA GLY A 98 -9.05 -13.39 -9.92
C GLY A 98 -7.51 -13.31 -9.99
N GLN A 99 -6.94 -12.29 -10.64
CA GLN A 99 -5.50 -12.07 -10.75
C GLN A 99 -4.98 -10.96 -9.83
N GLU A 100 -5.80 -10.45 -8.91
CA GLU A 100 -5.46 -9.33 -8.03
C GLU A 100 -4.23 -9.65 -7.15
N GLY A 101 -4.10 -10.90 -6.71
CA GLY A 101 -2.91 -11.36 -5.98
C GLY A 101 -1.63 -11.29 -6.83
N VAL A 102 -1.72 -11.62 -8.13
CA VAL A 102 -0.59 -11.51 -9.08
C VAL A 102 -0.18 -10.04 -9.26
N GLY A 103 -1.17 -9.14 -9.41
CA GLY A 103 -0.92 -7.71 -9.49
C GLY A 103 -0.25 -7.15 -8.24
N LEU A 104 -0.66 -7.60 -7.05
CA LEU A 104 -0.01 -7.20 -5.80
C LEU A 104 1.44 -7.69 -5.71
N VAL A 105 1.72 -8.94 -6.13
CA VAL A 105 3.10 -9.47 -6.18
C VAL A 105 3.95 -8.64 -7.13
N ALA A 106 3.43 -8.27 -8.30
CA ALA A 106 4.12 -7.41 -9.25
C ALA A 106 4.46 -6.04 -8.64
N ALA A 107 3.52 -5.43 -7.90
CA ALA A 107 3.75 -4.15 -7.22
C ALA A 107 4.84 -4.27 -6.13
N MET A 108 4.80 -5.32 -5.30
CA MET A 108 5.83 -5.58 -4.28
C MET A 108 7.21 -5.80 -4.90
N SER A 109 7.29 -6.60 -5.99
CA SER A 109 8.53 -6.86 -6.71
C SER A 109 9.13 -5.59 -7.29
N GLN A 110 8.33 -4.78 -8.00
CA GLN A 110 8.81 -3.53 -8.58
C GLN A 110 9.28 -2.54 -7.53
N LEU A 111 8.54 -2.40 -6.42
CA LEU A 111 8.97 -1.54 -5.32
C LEU A 111 10.31 -2.01 -4.75
N ARG A 112 10.44 -3.30 -4.43
CA ARG A 112 11.62 -3.87 -3.80
C ARG A 112 12.84 -3.91 -4.71
N GLU A 113 12.66 -4.36 -5.96
CA GLU A 113 13.76 -4.73 -6.84
C GLU A 113 14.16 -3.59 -7.78
N CYS A 114 13.22 -2.68 -8.10
CA CYS A 114 13.48 -1.59 -9.03
C CYS A 114 13.57 -0.23 -8.31
N PHE A 115 12.55 0.16 -7.53
CA PHE A 115 12.41 1.55 -7.11
C PHE A 115 13.17 1.88 -5.83
N MET A 116 13.03 1.11 -4.76
CA MET A 116 13.77 1.36 -3.52
C MET A 116 15.30 1.43 -3.73
N PRO A 117 15.92 0.57 -4.57
CA PRO A 117 17.33 0.68 -4.89
C PRO A 117 17.75 2.01 -5.54
N ILE A 118 16.89 2.65 -6.35
CA ILE A 118 17.17 3.97 -6.94
C ILE A 118 17.43 5.00 -5.84
N ALA A 119 16.62 5.00 -4.76
CA ALA A 119 16.83 5.88 -3.61
C ALA A 119 17.94 5.41 -2.67
N GLY A 120 18.57 4.27 -2.93
CA GLY A 120 19.58 3.66 -2.08
C GLY A 120 19.00 3.03 -0.80
N LEU A 121 17.72 2.67 -0.81
CA LEU A 121 17.06 1.93 0.26
C LEU A 121 17.27 0.44 0.03
N GLY A 122 18.00 -0.20 0.94
CA GLY A 122 18.36 -1.61 0.84
C GLY A 122 17.23 -2.57 1.24
N SER A 123 17.48 -3.87 1.01
CA SER A 123 16.53 -4.95 1.33
C SER A 123 16.17 -5.06 2.82
N GLY A 124 16.99 -4.49 3.71
CA GLY A 124 16.73 -4.43 5.14
C GLY A 124 15.61 -3.44 5.54
N VAL A 125 15.26 -2.46 4.68
CA VAL A 125 14.13 -1.56 4.93
C VAL A 125 12.83 -2.30 4.61
N PRO A 126 11.93 -2.55 5.57
CA PRO A 126 10.69 -3.30 5.30
C PRO A 126 9.72 -2.52 4.41
N ILE A 127 8.86 -3.28 3.74
CA ILE A 127 7.68 -2.78 3.06
C ILE A 127 6.48 -2.99 3.98
N HIS A 128 5.67 -1.96 4.18
CA HIS A 128 4.34 -2.05 4.75
C HIS A 128 3.32 -1.90 3.62
N ILE A 129 2.39 -2.82 3.48
CA ILE A 129 1.23 -2.62 2.60
C ILE A 129 0.25 -1.77 3.40
N GLU A 130 0.24 -0.44 3.13
CA GLU A 130 -0.53 0.54 3.90
C GLU A 130 -1.93 0.71 3.34
N GLU A 131 -2.07 0.57 2.01
CA GLU A 131 -3.36 0.58 1.35
C GLU A 131 -3.42 -0.53 0.30
N ASN A 132 -4.39 -1.43 0.47
CA ASN A 132 -4.72 -2.45 -0.50
C ASN A 132 -6.20 -2.76 -0.38
N GLY A 133 -6.93 -2.73 -1.48
CA GLY A 133 -8.38 -2.89 -1.43
C GLY A 133 -9.01 -3.21 -2.78
N TRP A 134 -10.26 -3.66 -2.71
CA TRP A 134 -11.09 -3.94 -3.88
C TRP A 134 -12.54 -3.54 -3.56
N PRO A 135 -13.16 -2.63 -4.32
CA PRO A 135 -14.48 -2.09 -3.99
C PRO A 135 -15.59 -3.00 -4.51
N THR A 136 -16.73 -2.96 -3.83
CA THR A 136 -18.02 -3.42 -4.37
C THR A 136 -18.71 -2.30 -5.15
N GLY A 137 -20.00 -2.46 -5.48
CA GLY A 137 -20.80 -1.41 -6.12
C GLY A 137 -21.26 -1.80 -7.53
N PRO A 138 -21.65 -0.86 -8.37
CA PRO A 138 -22.16 -1.16 -9.69
C PRO A 138 -21.21 -2.00 -10.54
N GLY A 139 -21.64 -3.21 -10.93
CA GLY A 139 -20.82 -4.14 -11.71
C GLY A 139 -19.77 -4.91 -10.92
N ARG A 140 -19.79 -4.83 -9.58
CA ARG A 140 -18.85 -5.49 -8.66
C ARG A 140 -19.61 -6.08 -7.48
N SER A 141 -19.53 -7.38 -7.29
CA SER A 141 -20.23 -8.09 -6.22
C SER A 141 -19.42 -8.17 -4.92
N GLU A 142 -20.10 -8.44 -3.81
CA GLU A 142 -19.44 -8.68 -2.52
C GLU A 142 -18.66 -10.00 -2.51
N SER A 143 -19.07 -10.99 -3.30
CA SER A 143 -18.33 -12.25 -3.45
C SER A 143 -17.01 -12.05 -4.22
N GLU A 144 -17.00 -11.17 -5.21
CA GLU A 144 -15.76 -10.79 -5.89
C GLU A 144 -14.81 -10.04 -4.95
N GLN A 145 -15.34 -9.14 -4.10
CA GLN A 145 -14.52 -8.47 -3.08
C GLN A 145 -13.88 -9.49 -2.11
N GLU A 146 -14.65 -10.48 -1.64
CA GLU A 146 -14.12 -11.55 -0.78
C GLU A 146 -13.03 -12.35 -1.49
N ALA A 147 -13.25 -12.74 -2.75
CA ALA A 147 -12.28 -13.47 -3.55
C ALA A 147 -10.98 -12.68 -3.77
N ALA A 148 -11.09 -11.40 -4.14
CA ALA A 148 -9.96 -10.50 -4.31
C ALA A 148 -9.17 -10.31 -3.00
N LEU A 149 -9.87 -10.12 -1.88
CA LEU A 149 -9.25 -10.01 -0.56
C LEU A 149 -8.44 -11.28 -0.22
N ARG A 150 -9.05 -12.46 -0.37
CA ARG A 150 -8.35 -13.73 -0.11
C ARG A 150 -7.12 -13.90 -0.99
N SER A 151 -7.24 -13.57 -2.28
CA SER A 151 -6.14 -13.64 -3.25
C SER A 151 -4.98 -12.72 -2.85
N MET A 152 -5.25 -11.45 -2.57
CA MET A 152 -4.22 -10.46 -2.24
C MET A 152 -3.56 -10.72 -0.89
N VAL A 153 -4.33 -11.02 0.17
CA VAL A 153 -3.76 -11.32 1.50
C VAL A 153 -2.91 -12.59 1.46
N SER A 154 -3.36 -13.63 0.74
CA SER A 154 -2.59 -14.86 0.57
C SER A 154 -1.29 -14.62 -0.20
N ALA A 155 -1.32 -13.80 -1.25
CA ALA A 155 -0.14 -13.42 -2.02
C ALA A 155 0.85 -12.64 -1.15
N ALA A 156 0.39 -11.62 -0.43
CA ALA A 156 1.22 -10.85 0.49
C ALA A 156 1.90 -11.74 1.54
N SER A 157 1.13 -12.68 2.15
CA SER A 157 1.66 -13.63 3.13
C SER A 157 2.69 -14.59 2.54
N THR A 158 2.42 -15.13 1.35
CA THR A 158 3.30 -16.08 0.66
C THR A 158 4.66 -15.45 0.33
N TYR A 159 4.64 -14.22 -0.16
CA TYR A 159 5.84 -13.53 -0.63
C TYR A 159 6.45 -12.56 0.38
N ARG A 160 5.93 -12.52 1.62
CA ARG A 160 6.42 -11.60 2.67
C ARG A 160 7.92 -11.69 2.92
N GLY A 161 8.47 -12.90 2.91
CA GLY A 161 9.91 -13.11 3.11
C GLY A 161 10.76 -12.65 1.93
N ASN A 162 10.26 -12.84 0.70
CA ASN A 162 10.96 -12.44 -0.52
C ASN A 162 11.13 -10.92 -0.61
N TYR A 163 10.09 -10.16 -0.23
CA TYR A 163 10.06 -8.71 -0.37
C TYR A 163 10.20 -7.97 0.96
N ASN A 164 10.44 -8.68 2.08
CA ASN A 164 10.52 -8.12 3.43
C ASN A 164 9.26 -7.28 3.75
N VAL A 165 8.07 -7.88 3.56
CA VAL A 165 6.78 -7.28 3.93
C VAL A 165 6.48 -7.63 5.37
N THR A 166 6.25 -6.62 6.22
CA THR A 166 6.06 -6.81 7.66
C THR A 166 4.67 -6.40 8.15
N GLU A 167 3.96 -5.57 7.40
CA GLU A 167 2.60 -5.14 7.71
C GLU A 167 1.69 -5.21 6.48
N TYR A 168 0.40 -5.47 6.74
CA TYR A 168 -0.65 -5.47 5.72
C TYR A 168 -1.92 -4.83 6.28
N ARG A 169 -2.47 -3.87 5.56
CA ARG A 169 -3.73 -3.19 5.86
C ARG A 169 -4.66 -3.25 4.68
N TRP A 170 -5.92 -3.59 4.95
CA TRP A 170 -6.99 -3.49 3.97
C TRP A 170 -7.63 -2.11 4.01
N PHE A 171 -7.79 -1.50 2.88
CA PHE A 171 -8.56 -0.29 2.67
C PHE A 171 -9.91 -0.67 2.05
N ASP A 172 -11.04 -0.53 2.74
CA ASP A 172 -11.22 0.24 3.94
C ASP A 172 -12.06 -0.59 4.96
N LEU A 173 -12.23 -0.11 6.19
CA LEU A 173 -13.05 -0.80 7.19
C LEU A 173 -14.54 -0.72 6.84
N ARG A 174 -15.03 0.45 6.40
CA ARG A 174 -16.46 0.73 6.19
C ARG A 174 -16.68 1.55 4.93
N ASP A 175 -17.72 1.20 4.18
CA ASP A 175 -18.14 2.00 3.03
C ASP A 175 -18.40 3.44 3.42
N HIS A 176 -18.05 4.36 2.56
CA HIS A 176 -18.47 5.74 2.71
C HIS A 176 -19.97 5.90 2.43
N ASN A 177 -20.49 5.22 1.39
CA ASN A 177 -21.90 5.18 1.02
C ASN A 177 -22.19 3.91 0.21
N SER A 178 -22.82 2.91 0.84
CA SER A 178 -23.09 1.60 0.21
C SER A 178 -24.12 1.63 -0.93
N SER A 179 -24.90 2.70 -1.06
CA SER A 179 -25.85 2.92 -2.14
C SER A 179 -25.41 3.93 -3.19
N GLY A 180 -24.22 4.50 -3.02
CA GLY A 180 -23.66 5.50 -3.93
C GLY A 180 -23.30 4.93 -5.30
N PRO A 181 -23.31 5.75 -6.37
CA PRO A 181 -22.99 5.30 -7.73
C PRO A 181 -21.47 5.20 -7.98
N ASN A 182 -20.62 5.74 -7.10
CA ASN A 182 -19.19 5.77 -7.27
C ASN A 182 -18.51 4.59 -6.53
N PHE A 183 -17.81 3.72 -7.27
CA PHE A 183 -17.13 2.58 -6.69
C PHE A 183 -16.14 2.94 -5.57
N GLN A 184 -15.56 4.14 -5.59
CA GLN A 184 -14.65 4.62 -4.54
C GLN A 184 -15.32 4.75 -3.16
N GLN A 185 -16.65 4.69 -3.09
CA GLN A 185 -17.40 4.73 -1.85
C GLN A 185 -17.63 3.35 -1.23
N HIS A 186 -17.16 2.26 -1.89
CA HIS A 186 -17.55 0.88 -1.58
C HIS A 186 -16.37 -0.03 -1.20
N TYR A 187 -15.24 0.51 -0.77
CA TYR A 187 -14.07 -0.29 -0.38
C TYR A 187 -14.21 -1.01 0.96
N GLY A 188 -15.20 -0.62 1.77
CA GLY A 188 -15.39 -1.14 3.11
C GLY A 188 -15.59 -2.66 3.17
N LEU A 189 -15.09 -3.25 4.25
CA LEU A 189 -15.44 -4.61 4.68
C LEU A 189 -16.83 -4.64 5.33
N LEU A 190 -17.27 -3.49 5.84
CA LEU A 190 -18.60 -3.24 6.37
C LEU A 190 -19.34 -2.27 5.44
N ARG A 191 -20.67 -2.36 5.42
CA ARG A 191 -21.50 -1.33 4.78
C ARG A 191 -21.53 -0.04 5.64
N ASP A 192 -22.08 1.02 5.09
CA ASP A 192 -22.20 2.32 5.79
C ASP A 192 -23.06 2.28 7.06
N ASP A 193 -23.97 1.29 7.17
CA ASP A 193 -24.75 0.98 8.36
C ASP A 193 -24.06 0.02 9.34
N TYR A 194 -22.78 -0.31 9.12
CA TYR A 194 -21.95 -1.28 9.87
C TYR A 194 -22.38 -2.73 9.75
N SER A 195 -23.27 -3.11 8.85
CA SER A 195 -23.55 -4.50 8.54
C SER A 195 -22.36 -5.14 7.82
N GLU A 196 -22.07 -6.41 8.16
CA GLU A 196 -20.90 -7.13 7.62
C GLU A 196 -21.12 -7.50 6.15
N LYS A 197 -20.10 -7.29 5.31
CA LYS A 197 -19.98 -7.96 4.02
C LYS A 197 -19.27 -9.32 4.19
N PRO A 198 -19.41 -10.29 3.26
CA PRO A 198 -18.69 -11.57 3.33
C PRO A 198 -17.19 -11.41 3.51
N ALA A 199 -16.59 -10.40 2.88
CA ALA A 199 -15.17 -10.08 2.99
C ALA A 199 -14.71 -9.79 4.44
N PHE A 200 -15.60 -9.27 5.33
CA PHE A 200 -15.26 -9.05 6.73
C PHE A 200 -15.00 -10.36 7.47
N GLY A 201 -15.86 -11.37 7.25
CA GLY A 201 -15.68 -12.70 7.81
C GLY A 201 -14.38 -13.35 7.33
N ALA A 202 -14.10 -13.24 6.03
CA ALA A 202 -12.87 -13.72 5.41
C ALA A 202 -11.63 -13.04 5.98
N TYR A 203 -11.65 -11.72 6.15
CA TYR A 203 -10.54 -10.98 6.74
C TYR A 203 -10.25 -11.40 8.18
N ARG A 204 -11.28 -11.55 9.01
CA ARG A 204 -11.14 -12.06 10.39
C ARG A 204 -10.52 -13.46 10.44
N GLU A 205 -10.91 -14.34 9.53
CA GLU A 205 -10.34 -15.69 9.40
C GLU A 205 -8.84 -15.63 9.06
N LEU A 206 -8.49 -14.84 8.02
CA LEU A 206 -7.10 -14.67 7.57
C LEU A 206 -6.21 -14.09 8.69
N VAL A 207 -6.67 -13.06 9.39
CA VAL A 207 -5.92 -12.47 10.52
C VAL A 207 -5.66 -13.51 11.62
N ARG A 208 -6.65 -14.35 11.96
CA ARG A 208 -6.45 -15.41 12.96
C ARG A 208 -5.47 -16.48 12.50
N THR A 209 -5.53 -16.88 11.22
CA THR A 209 -4.69 -17.96 10.68
C THR A 209 -3.25 -17.48 10.51
N LEU A 210 -3.05 -16.39 9.79
CA LEU A 210 -1.72 -15.88 9.49
C LEU A 210 -1.03 -15.24 10.70
N GLY A 211 -1.79 -14.62 11.61
CA GLY A 211 -1.25 -14.06 12.84
C GLY A 211 -0.72 -15.14 13.80
N ARG A 212 -1.35 -16.33 13.85
CA ARG A 212 -0.83 -17.46 14.63
C ARG A 212 0.45 -18.06 14.04
N GLU A 213 0.57 -18.10 12.74
CA GLU A 213 1.79 -18.55 12.05
C GLU A 213 2.96 -17.61 12.33
N ALA A 214 2.74 -16.30 12.28
CA ALA A 214 3.75 -15.30 12.60
C ALA A 214 4.23 -15.41 14.06
N GLY A 215 3.33 -15.65 15.03
CA GLY A 215 3.68 -15.86 16.44
C GLY A 215 4.51 -17.12 16.69
N ARG A 216 4.28 -18.20 15.95
CA ARG A 216 5.06 -19.45 16.08
C ARG A 216 6.50 -19.35 15.54
N VAL A 217 6.74 -18.46 14.57
CA VAL A 217 8.08 -18.24 14.02
C VAL A 217 8.92 -17.35 14.92
N ALA A 218 8.31 -16.58 15.80
CA ALA A 218 8.99 -15.64 16.71
C ALA A 218 9.45 -16.25 18.04
N GLU A 219 9.07 -17.50 18.37
CA GLU A 219 9.59 -18.19 19.56
C GLU A 219 10.99 -18.76 19.25
N PRO A 220 12.07 -18.28 19.89
CA PRO A 220 13.40 -18.87 19.74
C PRO A 220 13.38 -20.25 20.41
N ARG A 221 13.88 -21.25 19.68
CA ARG A 221 14.17 -22.58 20.22
C ARG A 221 15.37 -22.54 21.16
#